data_11020d2c99d8f4956ecc598811fa8c5a
#
_entry.id   11020d2c99d8f4956ecc598811fa8c5a
#
_cell.length_a   1.000
_cell.length_b   1.000
_cell.length_c   1.000
_cell.angle_alpha   90.00
_cell.angle_beta   90.00
_cell.angle_gamma   90.00
#
_symmetry.space_group_name_H-M   'P 1'
#
loop_
_entity.id
_entity.type
_entity.pdbx_description
1 polymer ?
#
loop_
_entity_poly.entity_id
_entity_poly.type
_entity_poly.pdbx_seq_one_letter_code
_entity_poly.pdbx_strand_id
1 'polypeptide(L)'
;FRLFYNNFVQNHNKGVMTFINFSTTSNSISNKVTYDETTGGRITRPENINGNWNVMGAVMFNCSIDSAGVWNLNTDTNLGYDNYVSYLSLDKESDSQKNTTKSLTWRERLSFSYRNDWLELSLDGTLSYNHAKNKLQPNSNLDTWQFSYGPSMTLTAPWGTSLNSSLSISSRRGYNDSSMNTDEFVWNAQLSQSFLKGKPLTLMLQFYDILRQQSTFSRAISATSRTDTEYNAVNSYAMLHVIYRLNLFGGKNGRQGGREGGPDGRRPDFGGRPFNGGGRPMGPPPGGRPMF
;
A
#
# COMPACT_ATOMS: atom_id res chain seq x y z
N PHE A 1 -5.10 24.03 3.90
CA PHE A 1 -6.28 24.08 3.04
C PHE A 1 -6.60 22.69 2.56
N ARG A 2 -7.90 22.33 2.58
CA ARG A 2 -8.38 21.03 2.09
C ARG A 2 -9.64 21.23 1.27
N LEU A 3 -9.67 20.65 0.07
CA LEU A 3 -10.82 20.54 -0.81
C LEU A 3 -11.20 19.06 -0.90
N PHE A 4 -12.49 18.78 -0.84
CA PHE A 4 -13.02 17.42 -0.99
C PHE A 4 -14.27 17.47 -1.88
N TYR A 5 -14.35 16.57 -2.83
CA TYR A 5 -15.50 16.36 -3.69
C TYR A 5 -15.82 14.86 -3.74
N ASN A 6 -17.09 14.52 -3.63
CA ASN A 6 -17.59 13.16 -3.77
C ASN A 6 -18.91 13.19 -4.53
N ASN A 7 -19.02 12.35 -5.54
CA ASN A 7 -20.23 12.14 -6.29
C ASN A 7 -20.43 10.66 -6.57
N PHE A 8 -21.62 10.16 -6.33
CA PHE A 8 -22.01 8.79 -6.59
C PHE A 8 -23.30 8.75 -7.39
N VAL A 9 -23.29 8.03 -8.51
CA VAL A 9 -24.45 7.79 -9.37
C VAL A 9 -24.82 6.32 -9.30
N GLN A 10 -26.02 6.03 -8.84
CA GLN A 10 -26.49 4.67 -8.59
C GLN A 10 -26.60 3.84 -9.88
N ASN A 11 -26.85 4.48 -11.02
CA ASN A 11 -26.80 3.83 -12.32
C ASN A 11 -25.35 3.46 -12.67
N HIS A 12 -25.08 2.17 -12.93
CA HIS A 12 -23.74 1.59 -13.16
C HIS A 12 -22.76 1.76 -11.98
N ASN A 13 -23.25 2.02 -10.76
CA ASN A 13 -22.41 2.17 -9.56
C ASN A 13 -21.22 3.10 -9.79
N LYS A 14 -21.43 4.23 -10.49
CA LYS A 14 -20.36 5.17 -10.79
C LYS A 14 -20.08 6.05 -9.60
N GLY A 15 -18.84 6.08 -9.16
CA GLY A 15 -18.37 6.94 -8.08
C GLY A 15 -17.13 7.72 -8.48
N VAL A 16 -17.08 8.99 -8.13
CA VAL A 16 -15.90 9.83 -8.22
C VAL A 16 -15.65 10.47 -6.87
N MET A 17 -14.45 10.31 -6.36
CA MET A 17 -13.99 10.99 -5.16
C MET A 17 -12.69 11.73 -5.48
N THR A 18 -12.63 12.99 -5.11
CA THR A 18 -11.45 13.84 -5.33
C THR A 18 -11.13 14.59 -4.05
N PHE A 19 -9.86 14.67 -3.70
CA PHE A 19 -9.41 15.57 -2.66
C PHE A 19 -8.11 16.26 -3.05
N ILE A 20 -7.95 17.48 -2.55
CA ILE A 20 -6.70 18.24 -2.64
C ILE A 20 -6.40 18.76 -1.24
N ASN A 21 -5.17 18.56 -0.80
CA ASN A 21 -4.68 19.06 0.46
C ASN A 21 -3.42 19.91 0.23
N PHE A 22 -3.42 21.12 0.74
CA PHE A 22 -2.25 21.99 0.78
C PHE A 22 -1.88 22.25 2.24
N SER A 23 -0.61 22.05 2.56
CA SER A 23 -0.06 22.31 3.89
C SER A 23 1.21 23.13 3.78
N THR A 24 1.37 24.06 4.69
CA THR A 24 2.61 24.81 4.88
C THR A 24 2.99 24.80 6.36
N THR A 25 4.28 24.67 6.63
CA THR A 25 4.80 24.66 8.00
C THR A 25 5.78 25.82 8.16
N SER A 26 5.41 26.76 9.02
CA SER A 26 6.29 27.83 9.43
C SER A 26 7.08 27.42 10.67
N ASN A 27 8.31 27.89 10.78
CA ASN A 27 9.20 27.61 11.93
C ASN A 27 9.40 26.11 12.18
N SER A 28 9.57 25.32 11.11
CA SER A 28 9.97 23.92 11.25
C SER A 28 11.31 23.82 11.97
N ILE A 29 11.45 22.81 12.81
CA ILE A 29 12.72 22.59 13.52
C ILE A 29 13.62 21.73 12.62
N SER A 30 14.85 22.20 12.39
CA SER A 30 15.90 21.47 11.70
C SER A 30 17.20 21.55 12.50
N ASN A 31 17.91 20.45 12.60
CA ASN A 31 19.20 20.42 13.27
C ASN A 31 20.26 21.09 12.40
N LYS A 32 20.85 22.15 12.91
CA LYS A 32 22.01 22.83 12.32
C LYS A 32 23.27 22.36 13.00
N VAL A 33 24.23 21.95 12.21
CA VAL A 33 25.56 21.53 12.66
C VAL A 33 26.54 22.62 12.36
N THR A 34 27.30 23.03 13.39
CA THR A 34 28.44 23.93 13.27
C THR A 34 29.70 23.15 13.61
N TYR A 35 30.71 23.24 12.78
CA TYR A 35 32.02 22.62 12.97
C TYR A 35 32.99 23.65 13.57
N ASP A 36 33.71 23.24 14.62
CA ASP A 36 34.74 24.05 15.25
C ASP A 36 36.13 23.57 14.78
N GLU A 37 36.73 24.33 13.89
CA GLU A 37 38.05 24.03 13.31
C GLU A 37 39.17 23.97 14.36
N THR A 38 39.01 24.66 15.49
CA THR A 38 40.05 24.74 16.54
C THR A 38 40.07 23.46 17.38
N THR A 39 38.88 22.94 17.69
CA THR A 39 38.75 21.76 18.58
C THR A 39 38.44 20.47 17.82
N GLY A 40 38.09 20.56 16.52
CA GLY A 40 37.58 19.47 15.75
C GLY A 40 36.17 19.01 16.18
N GLY A 41 35.54 19.80 17.06
CA GLY A 41 34.25 19.48 17.64
C GLY A 41 33.10 19.82 16.72
N ARG A 42 31.98 19.10 16.87
CA ARG A 42 30.70 19.37 16.17
C ARG A 42 29.64 19.73 17.19
N ILE A 43 29.03 20.89 16.99
CA ILE A 43 27.90 21.36 17.81
C ILE A 43 26.65 21.26 16.99
N THR A 44 25.66 20.45 17.46
CA THR A 44 24.35 20.33 16.82
C THR A 44 23.32 21.09 17.65
N ARG A 45 22.63 22.02 17.02
CA ARG A 45 21.56 22.81 17.66
C ARG A 45 20.28 22.76 16.79
N PRO A 46 19.11 22.63 17.39
CA PRO A 46 17.86 22.83 16.68
C PRO A 46 17.69 24.31 16.33
N GLU A 47 17.42 24.61 15.08
CA GLU A 47 17.06 25.94 14.59
C GLU A 47 15.74 25.92 13.82
N ASN A 48 15.01 27.03 13.87
CA ASN A 48 13.79 27.21 13.10
C ASN A 48 14.13 27.51 11.64
N ILE A 49 13.43 26.83 10.74
CA ILE A 49 13.60 27.00 9.30
C ILE A 49 12.24 27.14 8.62
N ASN A 50 12.16 28.00 7.62
CA ASN A 50 10.94 28.27 6.87
C ASN A 50 11.08 27.83 5.41
N GLY A 51 9.94 27.55 4.79
CA GLY A 51 9.84 27.19 3.38
C GLY A 51 9.31 25.77 3.14
N ASN A 52 8.91 25.06 4.19
CA ASN A 52 8.30 23.73 4.08
C ASN A 52 6.82 23.84 3.67
N TRP A 53 6.47 23.25 2.57
CA TRP A 53 5.09 23.12 2.11
C TRP A 53 4.91 21.91 1.24
N ASN A 54 3.68 21.40 1.20
CA ASN A 54 3.31 20.29 0.33
C ASN A 54 1.91 20.47 -0.25
N VAL A 55 1.73 19.89 -1.42
CA VAL A 55 0.43 19.71 -2.07
C VAL A 55 0.24 18.22 -2.35
N MET A 56 -0.92 17.70 -2.00
CA MET A 56 -1.32 16.33 -2.32
C MET A 56 -2.70 16.36 -2.93
N GLY A 57 -2.89 15.67 -4.05
CA GLY A 57 -4.18 15.46 -4.69
C GLY A 57 -4.42 14.00 -4.97
N ALA A 58 -5.68 13.55 -4.88
CA ALA A 58 -6.08 12.25 -5.35
C ALA A 58 -7.42 12.30 -6.06
N VAL A 59 -7.56 11.44 -7.06
CA VAL A 59 -8.80 11.19 -7.78
C VAL A 59 -9.03 9.69 -7.79
N MET A 60 -10.14 9.26 -7.23
CA MET A 60 -10.61 7.88 -7.25
C MET A 60 -11.85 7.80 -8.11
N PHE A 61 -11.86 6.87 -9.04
CA PHE A 61 -13.01 6.60 -9.89
C PHE A 61 -13.31 5.11 -9.88
N ASN A 62 -14.59 4.78 -9.72
CA ASN A 62 -15.07 3.43 -9.85
C ASN A 62 -16.33 3.39 -10.70
N CYS A 63 -16.46 2.39 -11.55
CA CYS A 63 -17.69 2.14 -12.28
C CYS A 63 -17.88 0.67 -12.62
N SER A 64 -19.12 0.24 -12.64
CA SER A 64 -19.52 -0.99 -13.34
C SER A 64 -19.79 -0.66 -14.81
N ILE A 65 -19.15 -1.39 -15.72
CA ILE A 65 -19.25 -1.15 -17.17
C ILE A 65 -20.62 -1.61 -17.66
N ASP A 66 -21.12 -2.69 -17.07
CA ASP A 66 -22.42 -3.28 -17.36
C ASP A 66 -23.43 -3.02 -16.24
N SER A 67 -24.72 -3.14 -16.56
CA SER A 67 -25.80 -2.96 -15.59
C SER A 67 -25.90 -4.09 -14.56
N ALA A 68 -25.36 -5.26 -14.86
CA ALA A 68 -25.33 -6.40 -13.96
C ALA A 68 -24.19 -6.33 -12.93
N GLY A 69 -23.25 -5.40 -13.09
CA GLY A 69 -22.09 -5.25 -12.19
C GLY A 69 -21.04 -6.35 -12.32
N VAL A 70 -21.05 -7.07 -13.44
CA VAL A 70 -20.12 -8.18 -13.72
C VAL A 70 -18.74 -7.64 -14.08
N TRP A 71 -18.68 -6.56 -14.85
CA TRP A 71 -17.46 -5.88 -15.25
C TRP A 71 -17.26 -4.59 -14.46
N ASN A 72 -16.13 -4.47 -13.81
CA ASN A 72 -15.83 -3.30 -12.98
C ASN A 72 -14.48 -2.70 -13.36
N LEU A 73 -14.42 -1.37 -13.34
CA LEU A 73 -13.22 -0.58 -13.53
C LEU A 73 -13.04 0.33 -12.32
N ASN A 74 -11.84 0.28 -11.73
CA ASN A 74 -11.44 1.16 -10.66
C ASN A 74 -10.13 1.85 -11.04
N THR A 75 -10.03 3.15 -10.81
CA THR A 75 -8.79 3.91 -10.95
C THR A 75 -8.54 4.74 -9.69
N ASP A 76 -7.28 4.90 -9.35
CA ASP A 76 -6.83 5.68 -8.20
C ASP A 76 -5.56 6.43 -8.60
N THR A 77 -5.70 7.73 -8.83
CA THR A 77 -4.62 8.64 -9.19
C THR A 77 -4.22 9.44 -7.96
N ASN A 78 -2.96 9.38 -7.57
CA ASN A 78 -2.39 10.18 -6.48
C ASN A 78 -1.22 11.00 -7.00
N LEU A 79 -1.22 12.30 -6.71
CA LEU A 79 -0.16 13.23 -7.06
C LEU A 79 0.26 14.00 -5.81
N GLY A 80 1.55 13.99 -5.50
CA GLY A 80 2.14 14.71 -4.40
C GLY A 80 3.30 15.58 -4.86
N TYR A 81 3.37 16.80 -4.35
CA TYR A 81 4.53 17.65 -4.52
C TYR A 81 4.94 18.22 -3.16
N ASP A 82 6.22 18.04 -2.84
CA ASP A 82 6.80 18.49 -1.58
C ASP A 82 7.97 19.44 -1.83
N ASN A 83 7.99 20.54 -1.12
CA ASN A 83 9.14 21.43 -1.00
C ASN A 83 9.65 21.36 0.44
N TYR A 84 10.72 20.60 0.63
CA TYR A 84 11.31 20.36 1.93
C TYR A 84 12.59 21.14 2.10
N VAL A 85 12.69 21.93 3.17
CA VAL A 85 13.83 22.75 3.50
C VAL A 85 14.41 22.27 4.83
N SER A 86 15.71 22.03 4.86
CA SER A 86 16.45 21.58 6.05
C SER A 86 17.86 22.11 6.06
N TYR A 87 18.57 21.95 7.16
CA TYR A 87 20.01 22.09 7.21
C TYR A 87 20.68 20.76 6.86
N LEU A 88 21.72 20.80 6.03
CA LEU A 88 22.49 19.65 5.60
C LEU A 88 23.98 19.96 5.70
N SER A 89 24.74 19.10 6.37
CA SER A 89 26.20 19.12 6.37
C SER A 89 26.68 18.15 5.29
N LEU A 90 27.49 18.65 4.36
CA LEU A 90 28.02 17.84 3.26
C LEU A 90 29.21 16.99 3.72
N ASP A 91 30.02 17.52 4.62
CA ASP A 91 31.20 16.89 5.16
C ASP A 91 31.16 16.85 6.69
N LYS A 92 32.03 16.02 7.29
CA LYS A 92 32.14 15.93 8.75
C LYS A 92 32.76 17.18 9.36
N GLU A 93 33.51 17.94 8.57
CA GLU A 93 34.31 19.07 8.97
C GLU A 93 33.78 20.40 8.42
N SER A 94 32.52 20.44 8.04
CA SER A 94 31.87 21.64 7.50
C SER A 94 30.59 22.00 8.25
N ASP A 95 30.31 23.28 8.26
CA ASP A 95 29.05 23.82 8.73
C ASP A 95 27.90 23.35 7.83
N SER A 96 26.76 23.14 8.45
CA SER A 96 25.57 22.81 7.69
C SER A 96 25.02 24.02 6.92
N GLN A 97 24.60 23.77 5.68
CA GLN A 97 24.02 24.76 4.79
C GLN A 97 22.51 24.51 4.62
N LYS A 98 21.79 25.57 4.29
CA LYS A 98 20.37 25.47 3.97
C LYS A 98 20.19 24.70 2.65
N ASN A 99 19.58 23.55 2.73
CA ASN A 99 19.24 22.69 1.59
C ASN A 99 17.76 22.77 1.28
N THR A 100 17.42 22.65 0.00
CA THR A 100 16.04 22.54 -0.46
C THR A 100 15.92 21.30 -1.33
N THR A 101 15.02 20.42 -0.95
CA THR A 101 14.65 19.23 -1.72
C THR A 101 13.24 19.42 -2.25
N LYS A 102 13.08 19.30 -3.57
CA LYS A 102 11.80 19.33 -4.25
C LYS A 102 11.50 17.94 -4.75
N SER A 103 10.35 17.38 -4.39
CA SER A 103 9.96 16.05 -4.85
C SER A 103 8.56 16.05 -5.44
N LEU A 104 8.40 15.30 -6.52
CA LEU A 104 7.14 15.00 -7.18
C LEU A 104 6.93 13.49 -7.11
N THR A 105 5.80 13.07 -6.60
CA THR A 105 5.37 11.67 -6.61
C THR A 105 4.07 11.56 -7.37
N TRP A 106 4.02 10.64 -8.31
CA TRP A 106 2.79 10.27 -9.01
C TRP A 106 2.59 8.77 -8.89
N ARG A 107 1.41 8.39 -8.44
CA ARG A 107 0.99 6.98 -8.40
C ARG A 107 -0.36 6.85 -9.08
N GLU A 108 -0.40 5.95 -10.03
CA GLU A 108 -1.62 5.52 -10.70
C GLU A 108 -1.88 4.05 -10.38
N ARG A 109 -3.11 3.72 -10.02
CA ARG A 109 -3.57 2.35 -9.91
C ARG A 109 -4.76 2.15 -10.82
N LEU A 110 -4.73 1.07 -11.57
CA LEU A 110 -5.80 0.63 -12.43
C LEU A 110 -6.18 -0.80 -12.05
N SER A 111 -7.46 -1.06 -11.89
CA SER A 111 -8.00 -2.40 -11.65
C SER A 111 -9.19 -2.63 -12.53
N PHE A 112 -9.11 -3.65 -13.35
CA PHE A 112 -10.19 -4.11 -14.21
C PHE A 112 -10.57 -5.52 -13.80
N SER A 113 -11.85 -5.77 -13.50
CA SER A 113 -12.28 -7.06 -13.01
C SER A 113 -13.56 -7.52 -13.68
N TYR A 114 -13.63 -8.84 -13.86
CA TYR A 114 -14.80 -9.61 -14.25
C TYR A 114 -15.16 -10.57 -13.12
N ARG A 115 -16.41 -10.59 -12.71
CA ARG A 115 -16.88 -11.49 -11.65
C ARG A 115 -18.26 -12.04 -11.98
N ASN A 116 -18.37 -13.35 -11.93
CA ASN A 116 -19.64 -14.06 -11.91
C ASN A 116 -19.63 -15.09 -10.76
N ASP A 117 -20.65 -15.97 -10.70
CA ASP A 117 -20.85 -16.92 -9.60
C ASP A 117 -19.70 -17.93 -9.41
N TRP A 118 -18.95 -18.24 -10.45
CA TRP A 118 -17.92 -19.29 -10.45
C TRP A 118 -16.53 -18.82 -10.88
N LEU A 119 -16.44 -17.67 -11.53
CA LEU A 119 -15.18 -17.12 -12.05
C LEU A 119 -15.03 -15.67 -11.68
N GLU A 120 -13.87 -15.33 -11.12
CA GLU A 120 -13.38 -13.97 -10.94
C GLU A 120 -12.04 -13.83 -11.67
N LEU A 121 -11.95 -12.85 -12.54
CA LEU A 121 -10.72 -12.45 -13.21
C LEU A 121 -10.42 -11.01 -12.84
N SER A 122 -9.18 -10.70 -12.56
CA SER A 122 -8.74 -9.30 -12.46
C SER A 122 -7.44 -9.07 -13.19
N LEU A 123 -7.29 -7.85 -13.68
CA LEU A 123 -6.05 -7.30 -14.18
C LEU A 123 -5.77 -6.03 -13.40
N ASP A 124 -4.74 -6.09 -12.57
CA ASP A 124 -4.35 -4.98 -11.72
C ASP A 124 -3.04 -4.40 -12.20
N GLY A 125 -2.94 -3.07 -12.16
CA GLY A 125 -1.74 -2.35 -12.53
C GLY A 125 -1.48 -1.19 -11.58
N THR A 126 -0.23 -0.97 -11.24
CA THR A 126 0.23 0.21 -10.48
C THR A 126 1.45 0.78 -11.16
N LEU A 127 1.40 2.07 -11.42
CA LEU A 127 2.53 2.88 -11.90
C LEU A 127 2.91 3.85 -10.79
N SER A 128 4.18 3.95 -10.45
CA SER A 128 4.69 4.96 -9.53
C SER A 128 5.88 5.68 -10.16
N TYR A 129 5.81 6.99 -10.19
CA TYR A 129 6.87 7.87 -10.63
C TYR A 129 7.35 8.73 -9.47
N ASN A 130 8.65 8.78 -9.25
CA ASN A 130 9.27 9.61 -8.22
C ASN A 130 10.37 10.45 -8.83
N HIS A 131 10.20 11.75 -8.79
CA HIS A 131 11.20 12.73 -9.19
C HIS A 131 11.60 13.55 -7.97
N ALA A 132 12.90 13.67 -7.69
CA ALA A 132 13.40 14.49 -6.60
C ALA A 132 14.65 15.22 -7.01
N LYS A 133 14.70 16.51 -6.68
CA LYS A 133 15.87 17.38 -6.86
C LYS A 133 16.34 17.92 -5.52
N ASN A 134 17.59 17.66 -5.22
CA ASN A 134 18.29 18.17 -4.04
C ASN A 134 19.28 19.27 -4.47
N LYS A 135 19.20 20.43 -3.82
CA LYS A 135 20.01 21.58 -4.21
C LYS A 135 21.50 21.38 -3.93
N LEU A 136 21.84 20.79 -2.79
CA LEU A 136 23.23 20.62 -2.36
C LEU A 136 23.82 19.28 -2.74
N GLN A 137 22.99 18.27 -3.02
CA GLN A 137 23.42 16.92 -3.39
C GLN A 137 22.81 16.48 -4.73
N PRO A 138 23.29 16.97 -5.88
CA PRO A 138 22.74 16.60 -7.19
C PRO A 138 22.81 15.11 -7.48
N ASN A 139 23.79 14.39 -6.91
CA ASN A 139 23.91 12.93 -7.04
C ASN A 139 22.81 12.15 -6.34
N SER A 140 22.06 12.80 -5.44
CA SER A 140 20.89 12.24 -4.76
C SER A 140 19.58 12.52 -5.50
N ASN A 141 19.63 13.14 -6.68
CA ASN A 141 18.46 13.37 -7.50
C ASN A 141 17.89 12.01 -7.94
N LEU A 142 16.56 11.95 -7.96
CA LEU A 142 15.82 10.77 -8.37
C LEU A 142 14.97 11.08 -9.59
N ASP A 143 14.90 10.10 -10.48
CA ASP A 143 13.99 10.10 -11.64
C ASP A 143 13.61 8.66 -11.94
N THR A 144 12.76 8.09 -11.08
CA THR A 144 12.53 6.65 -11.03
C THR A 144 11.09 6.29 -11.34
N TRP A 145 10.93 5.19 -12.06
CA TRP A 145 9.68 4.56 -12.39
C TRP A 145 9.58 3.17 -11.80
N GLN A 146 8.44 2.85 -11.27
CA GLN A 146 8.11 1.50 -10.80
C GLN A 146 6.77 1.10 -11.40
N PHE A 147 6.75 -0.05 -12.04
CA PHE A 147 5.57 -0.66 -12.62
C PHE A 147 5.30 -1.97 -11.88
N SER A 148 4.07 -2.21 -11.52
CA SER A 148 3.64 -3.51 -11.03
C SER A 148 2.30 -3.83 -11.67
N TYR A 149 2.19 -4.93 -12.37
CA TYR A 149 0.95 -5.35 -13.03
C TYR A 149 0.86 -6.86 -13.11
N GLY A 150 -0.35 -7.36 -13.22
CA GLY A 150 -0.55 -8.78 -13.42
C GLY A 150 -2.00 -9.22 -13.34
N PRO A 151 -2.30 -10.35 -14.01
CA PRO A 151 -3.60 -10.97 -13.91
C PRO A 151 -3.73 -11.79 -12.64
N SER A 152 -4.94 -11.85 -12.11
CA SER A 152 -5.35 -12.84 -11.12
C SER A 152 -6.64 -13.54 -11.54
N MET A 153 -6.81 -14.78 -11.10
CA MET A 153 -7.96 -15.61 -11.39
C MET A 153 -8.37 -16.37 -10.14
N THR A 154 -9.65 -16.36 -9.84
CA THR A 154 -10.28 -17.25 -8.86
C THR A 154 -11.40 -18.01 -9.55
N LEU A 155 -11.30 -19.34 -9.54
CA LEU A 155 -12.32 -20.24 -10.07
C LEU A 155 -12.91 -21.03 -8.90
N THR A 156 -14.22 -21.00 -8.76
CA THR A 156 -14.95 -21.72 -7.70
C THR A 156 -15.94 -22.67 -8.30
N ALA A 157 -15.68 -23.97 -8.17
CA ALA A 157 -16.56 -25.01 -8.67
C ALA A 157 -17.73 -25.29 -7.70
N PRO A 158 -18.92 -25.65 -8.19
CA PRO A 158 -20.09 -25.87 -7.34
C PRO A 158 -19.92 -27.02 -6.34
N TRP A 159 -19.03 -27.96 -6.61
CA TRP A 159 -18.75 -29.10 -5.72
C TRP A 159 -17.78 -28.71 -4.57
N GLY A 160 -17.21 -27.48 -4.56
CA GLY A 160 -16.41 -26.98 -3.45
C GLY A 160 -14.90 -26.94 -3.70
N THR A 161 -14.47 -27.14 -4.96
CA THR A 161 -13.08 -26.86 -5.38
C THR A 161 -12.92 -25.38 -5.68
N SER A 162 -11.83 -24.77 -5.21
CA SER A 162 -11.46 -23.41 -5.60
C SER A 162 -10.01 -23.38 -6.02
N LEU A 163 -9.75 -22.78 -7.19
CA LEU A 163 -8.43 -22.50 -7.72
C LEU A 163 -8.23 -20.98 -7.73
N ASN A 164 -7.17 -20.54 -7.08
CA ASN A 164 -6.71 -19.16 -7.14
C ASN A 164 -5.31 -19.14 -7.76
N SER A 165 -5.09 -18.23 -8.71
CA SER A 165 -3.79 -18.05 -9.34
C SER A 165 -3.54 -16.57 -9.59
N SER A 166 -2.36 -16.07 -9.26
CA SER A 166 -1.97 -14.70 -9.50
C SER A 166 -0.54 -14.61 -10.01
N LEU A 167 -0.34 -13.83 -11.07
CA LEU A 167 0.97 -13.45 -11.59
C LEU A 167 1.17 -11.96 -11.34
N SER A 168 2.29 -11.60 -10.72
CA SER A 168 2.69 -10.22 -10.51
C SER A 168 4.02 -9.97 -11.21
N ILE A 169 4.04 -8.96 -12.05
CA ILE A 169 5.23 -8.51 -12.78
C ILE A 169 5.59 -7.14 -12.22
N SER A 170 6.78 -7.01 -11.65
CA SER A 170 7.28 -5.76 -11.10
C SER A 170 8.54 -5.34 -11.83
N SER A 171 8.57 -4.10 -12.31
CA SER A 171 9.69 -3.52 -13.03
C SER A 171 10.12 -2.21 -12.39
N ARG A 172 11.41 -2.00 -12.24
CA ARG A 172 12.02 -0.77 -11.73
C ARG A 172 12.96 -0.18 -12.75
N ARG A 173 12.88 1.13 -12.96
CA ARG A 173 13.68 1.86 -13.96
C ARG A 173 14.10 3.23 -13.45
N GLY A 174 15.18 3.77 -14.02
CA GLY A 174 15.65 5.12 -13.74
C GLY A 174 16.51 5.25 -12.48
N TYR A 175 16.90 4.15 -11.86
CA TYR A 175 17.82 4.19 -10.73
C TYR A 175 19.27 4.37 -11.22
N ASN A 176 20.03 5.22 -10.54
CA ASN A 176 21.45 5.47 -10.83
C ASN A 176 22.31 4.21 -10.67
N ASP A 177 21.94 3.34 -9.74
CA ASP A 177 22.54 2.02 -9.58
C ASP A 177 21.81 1.04 -10.49
N SER A 178 22.51 0.53 -11.52
CA SER A 178 21.93 -0.37 -12.51
C SER A 178 21.39 -1.68 -11.92
N SER A 179 21.94 -2.13 -10.80
CA SER A 179 21.47 -3.33 -10.09
C SER A 179 20.04 -3.19 -9.54
N MET A 180 19.54 -1.96 -9.46
CA MET A 180 18.19 -1.67 -9.01
C MET A 180 17.15 -1.63 -10.13
N ASN A 181 17.59 -1.59 -11.39
CA ASN A 181 16.71 -1.62 -12.56
C ASN A 181 16.35 -3.07 -12.87
N THR A 182 15.46 -3.64 -12.09
CA THR A 182 15.11 -5.07 -12.06
C THR A 182 13.74 -5.34 -12.66
N ASP A 183 13.56 -6.57 -13.12
CA ASP A 183 12.27 -7.16 -13.45
C ASP A 183 12.09 -8.40 -12.57
N GLU A 184 10.94 -8.49 -11.92
CA GLU A 184 10.58 -9.60 -11.04
C GLU A 184 9.24 -10.18 -11.48
N PHE A 185 9.16 -11.51 -11.62
CA PHE A 185 7.97 -12.23 -12.00
C PHE A 185 7.60 -13.18 -10.85
N VAL A 186 6.54 -12.89 -10.13
CA VAL A 186 6.10 -13.70 -9.00
C VAL A 186 4.79 -14.38 -9.34
N TRP A 187 4.80 -15.70 -9.44
CA TRP A 187 3.61 -16.51 -9.70
C TRP A 187 3.23 -17.31 -8.45
N ASN A 188 2.02 -17.06 -7.96
CA ASN A 188 1.43 -17.79 -6.84
C ASN A 188 0.21 -18.58 -7.32
N ALA A 189 0.01 -19.76 -6.77
CA ALA A 189 -1.16 -20.58 -7.05
C ALA A 189 -1.65 -21.27 -5.77
N GLN A 190 -2.95 -21.45 -5.67
CA GLN A 190 -3.61 -22.11 -4.54
C GLN A 190 -4.76 -22.96 -5.05
N LEU A 191 -4.77 -24.22 -4.64
CA LEU A 191 -5.89 -25.14 -4.89
C LEU A 191 -6.49 -25.54 -3.56
N SER A 192 -7.78 -25.38 -3.40
CA SER A 192 -8.49 -25.81 -2.20
C SER A 192 -9.69 -26.68 -2.54
N GLN A 193 -9.96 -27.66 -1.69
CA GLN A 193 -11.10 -28.54 -1.79
C GLN A 193 -11.75 -28.71 -0.43
N SER A 194 -13.06 -28.49 -0.38
CA SER A 194 -13.85 -28.71 0.82
C SER A 194 -14.57 -30.04 0.76
N PHE A 195 -14.50 -30.83 1.84
CA PHE A 195 -14.99 -32.17 1.97
C PHE A 195 -16.04 -32.27 3.08
N LEU A 196 -16.73 -33.40 3.10
CA LEU A 196 -17.74 -33.82 4.07
C LEU A 196 -19.04 -33.01 3.98
N LYS A 197 -20.11 -33.59 4.54
CA LYS A 197 -21.43 -32.96 4.57
C LYS A 197 -21.38 -31.70 5.44
N GLY A 198 -21.78 -30.56 4.87
CA GLY A 198 -21.62 -29.27 5.51
C GLY A 198 -20.22 -28.64 5.34
N LYS A 199 -19.32 -29.28 4.61
CA LYS A 199 -17.99 -28.82 4.22
C LYS A 199 -17.10 -28.37 5.41
N PRO A 200 -17.04 -29.12 6.52
CA PRO A 200 -16.22 -28.74 7.67
C PRO A 200 -14.72 -28.95 7.46
N LEU A 201 -14.32 -29.86 6.58
CA LEU A 201 -12.91 -30.14 6.27
C LEU A 201 -12.53 -29.46 4.96
N THR A 202 -11.47 -28.66 4.98
CA THR A 202 -10.88 -28.07 3.77
C THR A 202 -9.39 -28.43 3.71
N LEU A 203 -9.00 -29.00 2.60
CA LEU A 203 -7.57 -29.17 2.25
C LEU A 203 -7.21 -28.06 1.27
N MET A 204 -6.06 -27.40 1.52
CA MET A 204 -5.57 -26.33 0.67
C MET A 204 -4.09 -26.57 0.40
N LEU A 205 -3.74 -26.61 -0.87
CA LEU A 205 -2.38 -26.66 -1.36
C LEU A 205 -2.03 -25.31 -1.93
N GLN A 206 -0.97 -24.70 -1.41
CA GLN A 206 -0.55 -23.36 -1.75
C GLN A 206 0.89 -23.36 -2.21
N PHE A 207 1.15 -22.69 -3.33
CA PHE A 207 2.46 -22.50 -3.92
C PHE A 207 2.77 -21.00 -3.96
N TYR A 208 3.90 -20.62 -3.39
CA TYR A 208 4.41 -19.26 -3.43
C TYR A 208 5.62 -19.19 -4.33
N ASP A 209 5.66 -18.13 -5.15
CA ASP A 209 6.76 -17.82 -6.06
C ASP A 209 7.26 -19.06 -6.82
N ILE A 210 6.38 -19.64 -7.64
CA ILE A 210 6.66 -20.85 -8.43
C ILE A 210 7.87 -20.63 -9.35
N LEU A 211 8.07 -19.39 -9.82
CA LEU A 211 9.17 -19.01 -10.72
C LEU A 211 10.49 -18.75 -9.98
N ARG A 212 10.48 -18.65 -8.66
CA ARG A 212 11.65 -18.37 -7.79
C ARG A 212 12.36 -17.06 -8.15
N GLN A 213 11.58 -16.04 -8.47
CA GLN A 213 12.13 -14.75 -8.89
C GLN A 213 11.86 -13.61 -7.90
N GLN A 214 11.19 -13.89 -6.78
CA GLN A 214 10.97 -12.89 -5.76
C GLN A 214 12.28 -12.48 -5.10
N SER A 215 12.60 -11.19 -5.14
CA SER A 215 13.78 -10.65 -4.48
C SER A 215 13.63 -10.65 -2.96
N THR A 216 14.70 -11.04 -2.25
CA THR A 216 14.82 -10.89 -0.79
C THR A 216 15.37 -9.53 -0.38
N PHE A 217 15.72 -8.71 -1.35
CA PHE A 217 16.29 -7.39 -1.16
C PHE A 217 15.26 -6.30 -1.45
N SER A 218 15.09 -5.39 -0.52
CA SER A 218 14.25 -4.21 -0.68
C SER A 218 15.07 -2.95 -0.47
N ARG A 219 14.95 -2.00 -1.39
CA ARG A 219 15.59 -0.68 -1.29
C ARG A 219 14.55 0.40 -1.38
N ALA A 220 14.49 1.23 -0.35
CA ALA A 220 13.70 2.44 -0.33
C ALA A 220 14.63 3.65 -0.46
N ILE A 221 14.38 4.49 -1.47
CA ILE A 221 15.11 5.72 -1.70
C ILE A 221 14.12 6.87 -1.59
N SER A 222 14.50 7.86 -0.78
CA SER A 222 13.85 9.16 -0.70
C SER A 222 14.84 10.23 -1.09
N ALA A 223 14.36 11.47 -1.24
CA ALA A 223 15.22 12.61 -1.52
C ALA A 223 16.32 12.87 -0.46
N THR A 224 16.18 12.29 0.72
CA THR A 224 17.05 12.55 1.89
C THR A 224 17.64 11.29 2.49
N SER A 225 17.19 10.10 2.08
CA SER A 225 17.63 8.83 2.66
C SER A 225 17.60 7.69 1.68
N ARG A 226 18.49 6.74 1.88
CA ARG A 226 18.50 5.41 1.24
C ARG A 226 18.47 4.37 2.34
N THR A 227 17.54 3.45 2.26
CA THR A 227 17.42 2.33 3.18
C THR A 227 17.48 1.03 2.38
N ASP A 228 18.48 0.23 2.63
CA ASP A 228 18.64 -1.10 2.06
C ASP A 228 18.23 -2.13 3.13
N THR A 229 17.32 -3.03 2.76
CA THR A 229 16.84 -4.08 3.65
C THR A 229 16.96 -5.40 2.92
N GLU A 230 17.73 -6.31 3.48
CA GLU A 230 17.86 -7.68 3.01
C GLU A 230 17.16 -8.62 3.99
N TYR A 231 16.32 -9.50 3.45
CA TYR A 231 15.55 -10.46 4.23
C TYR A 231 16.12 -11.86 4.02
N ASN A 232 16.44 -12.55 5.09
CA ASN A 232 16.71 -13.97 5.02
C ASN A 232 15.38 -14.73 5.13
N ALA A 233 14.71 -14.90 4.01
CA ALA A 233 13.40 -15.52 3.93
C ALA A 233 13.35 -16.61 2.85
N VAL A 234 12.53 -17.63 3.09
CA VAL A 234 12.20 -18.63 2.07
C VAL A 234 11.08 -18.05 1.23
N ASN A 235 11.39 -17.59 0.02
CA ASN A 235 10.41 -16.96 -0.85
C ASN A 235 9.59 -17.98 -1.67
N SER A 236 10.24 -19.04 -2.15
CA SER A 236 9.59 -20.07 -2.97
C SER A 236 9.36 -21.32 -2.15
N TYR A 237 8.10 -21.66 -1.91
CA TYR A 237 7.72 -22.84 -1.13
C TYR A 237 6.32 -23.34 -1.47
N ALA A 238 6.06 -24.59 -1.10
CA ALA A 238 4.72 -25.18 -1.13
C ALA A 238 4.26 -25.46 0.30
N MET A 239 2.99 -25.23 0.57
CA MET A 239 2.38 -25.47 1.87
C MET A 239 1.05 -26.22 1.73
N LEU A 240 0.86 -27.24 2.55
CA LEU A 240 -0.40 -27.93 2.70
C LEU A 240 -1.08 -27.50 3.99
N HIS A 241 -2.30 -26.98 3.85
CA HIS A 241 -3.14 -26.63 4.98
C HIS A 241 -4.27 -27.64 5.11
N VAL A 242 -4.50 -28.10 6.34
CA VAL A 242 -5.63 -28.93 6.71
C VAL A 242 -6.47 -28.14 7.70
N ILE A 243 -7.66 -27.70 7.27
CA ILE A 243 -8.54 -26.85 8.06
C ILE A 243 -9.79 -27.62 8.39
N TYR A 244 -10.07 -27.83 9.67
CA TYR A 244 -11.30 -28.46 10.15
C TYR A 244 -12.09 -27.46 11.01
N ARG A 245 -13.33 -27.16 10.59
CA ARG A 245 -14.22 -26.24 11.29
C ARG A 245 -15.12 -27.02 12.26
N LEU A 246 -14.85 -26.87 13.55
CA LEU A 246 -15.67 -27.42 14.62
C LEU A 246 -16.82 -26.45 14.94
N ASN A 247 -18.05 -26.78 14.57
CA ASN A 247 -19.23 -26.04 15.01
C ASN A 247 -19.68 -26.53 16.40
N LEU A 248 -18.89 -26.24 17.43
CA LEU A 248 -19.17 -26.63 18.81
C LEU A 248 -20.36 -25.88 19.45
N PHE A 249 -20.72 -24.74 18.88
CA PHE A 249 -21.85 -23.94 19.32
C PHE A 249 -22.96 -23.88 18.27
N GLY A 250 -23.42 -25.02 17.83
CA GLY A 250 -24.66 -25.15 17.07
C GLY A 250 -25.82 -24.83 18.02
N GLY A 251 -26.09 -23.57 18.25
CA GLY A 251 -27.29 -23.14 18.95
C GLY A 251 -28.52 -23.64 18.19
N LYS A 252 -29.08 -24.81 18.60
CA LYS A 252 -30.47 -25.13 18.34
C LYS A 252 -31.29 -23.99 18.94
N ASN A 253 -32.22 -23.46 18.12
CA ASN A 253 -33.26 -22.50 18.48
C ASN A 253 -32.88 -21.01 18.47
N GLY A 254 -32.66 -20.47 17.29
CA GLY A 254 -33.29 -19.20 16.98
C GLY A 254 -34.80 -19.42 16.84
N ARG A 255 -35.52 -19.43 17.94
CA ARG A 255 -37.00 -19.32 17.92
C ARG A 255 -37.33 -18.04 17.17
N GLN A 256 -37.91 -18.21 16.02
CA GLN A 256 -38.74 -17.25 15.32
C GLN A 256 -39.91 -16.89 16.27
N GLY A 257 -39.63 -16.03 17.22
CA GLY A 257 -40.64 -15.44 18.09
C GLY A 257 -41.08 -14.16 17.39
N GLY A 258 -42.20 -14.31 16.65
CA GLY A 258 -42.96 -13.14 16.24
C GLY A 258 -43.30 -12.33 17.49
N ARG A 259 -42.94 -11.11 17.53
CA ARG A 259 -43.49 -10.09 18.37
C ARG A 259 -44.18 -9.07 17.49
N GLU A 260 -45.48 -9.31 17.31
CA GLU A 260 -46.43 -8.28 16.89
C GLU A 260 -46.44 -7.13 17.88
N GLY A 261 -46.44 -5.94 17.31
CA GLY A 261 -47.22 -4.80 17.83
C GLY A 261 -46.64 -4.05 19.04
N GLY A 262 -45.98 -2.93 18.76
CA GLY A 262 -45.88 -1.78 19.64
C GLY A 262 -45.58 -0.53 18.82
N PRO A 263 -46.42 0.51 18.90
CA PRO A 263 -46.23 1.74 18.13
C PRO A 263 -45.37 2.70 18.94
N ASP A 264 -44.10 2.82 18.58
CA ASP A 264 -43.36 4.06 18.83
C ASP A 264 -42.07 4.06 18.04
N GLY A 265 -42.08 4.90 17.00
CA GLY A 265 -40.96 5.11 16.10
C GLY A 265 -39.81 5.87 16.77
N ARG A 266 -38.74 5.17 17.05
CA ARG A 266 -37.39 5.76 17.10
C ARG A 266 -36.39 4.71 16.63
N ARG A 267 -35.93 4.85 15.40
CA ARG A 267 -34.74 4.16 14.90
C ARG A 267 -33.51 4.73 15.62
N PRO A 268 -32.66 3.91 16.23
CA PRO A 268 -31.32 4.38 16.60
C PRO A 268 -30.51 4.56 15.32
N ASP A 269 -30.02 5.76 15.17
CA ASP A 269 -29.08 6.17 14.14
C ASP A 269 -27.72 5.50 14.39
N PHE A 270 -27.42 4.42 13.70
CA PHE A 270 -26.09 3.87 13.63
C PHE A 270 -25.32 4.61 12.54
N GLY A 271 -24.78 5.77 12.92
CA GLY A 271 -23.79 6.49 12.11
C GLY A 271 -22.64 5.57 11.74
N GLY A 272 -22.61 5.16 10.47
CA GLY A 272 -21.53 4.41 9.87
C GLY A 272 -20.22 5.17 9.99
N ARG A 273 -19.29 4.66 10.78
CA ARG A 273 -17.90 5.12 10.75
C ARG A 273 -17.30 4.68 9.43
N PRO A 274 -16.68 5.59 8.65
CA PRO A 274 -15.95 5.19 7.46
C PRO A 274 -14.75 4.31 7.86
N PHE A 275 -14.65 3.17 7.21
CA PHE A 275 -13.52 2.25 7.36
C PHE A 275 -12.28 2.94 6.79
N ASN A 276 -11.44 3.45 7.67
CA ASN A 276 -10.17 4.08 7.30
C ASN A 276 -9.13 2.97 7.11
N GLY A 277 -9.07 2.42 5.89
CA GLY A 277 -8.08 1.44 5.46
C GLY A 277 -6.70 2.06 5.24
N GLY A 278 -6.14 2.69 6.26
CA GLY A 278 -4.73 3.07 6.29
C GLY A 278 -3.92 1.90 6.81
N GLY A 279 -3.30 1.12 5.93
CA GLY A 279 -2.28 0.16 6.30
C GLY A 279 -1.13 0.88 7.03
N ARG A 280 -1.06 0.71 8.35
CA ARG A 280 0.14 1.08 9.10
C ARG A 280 1.25 0.12 8.69
N PRO A 281 2.45 0.58 8.36
CA PRO A 281 3.59 -0.30 8.30
C PRO A 281 3.76 -0.95 9.68
N MET A 282 3.84 -2.28 9.72
CA MET A 282 4.22 -3.00 10.92
C MET A 282 5.58 -2.48 11.37
N GLY A 283 5.63 -1.85 12.52
CA GLY A 283 6.87 -1.54 13.21
C GLY A 283 7.60 -2.84 13.60
N PRO A 284 8.92 -2.79 13.75
CA PRO A 284 9.70 -3.96 14.15
C PRO A 284 9.21 -4.49 15.51
N PRO A 285 9.28 -5.81 15.74
CA PRO A 285 8.91 -6.40 17.02
C PRO A 285 9.82 -5.84 18.13
N PRO A 286 9.30 -5.67 19.35
CA PRO A 286 10.08 -5.17 20.47
C PRO A 286 11.24 -6.11 20.76
N GLY A 287 12.47 -5.56 20.71
CA GLY A 287 13.69 -6.28 20.99
C GLY A 287 13.66 -6.94 22.36
N GLY A 288 13.87 -8.25 22.38
CA GLY A 288 14.17 -9.01 23.58
C GLY A 288 15.43 -8.46 24.25
N ARG A 289 15.33 -8.16 25.54
CA ARG A 289 16.48 -7.82 26.38
C ARG A 289 17.46 -9.00 26.40
N PRO A 290 18.75 -8.79 26.25
CA PRO A 290 19.72 -9.85 26.56
C PRO A 290 19.72 -10.09 28.06
N MET A 291 19.45 -11.31 28.47
CA MET A 291 19.88 -11.81 29.78
C MET A 291 21.33 -12.28 29.62
N PHE A 292 22.19 -11.58 30.34
CA PHE A 292 23.62 -11.86 30.64
C PHE A 292 24.59 -12.10 29.50
#